data_6edfba38b73517ca2c5fdbef05ee7001
#
_entry.id   6edfba38b73517ca2c5fdbef05ee7001
#
_cell.length_a   1.000
_cell.length_b   1.000
_cell.length_c   1.000
_cell.angle_alpha   90.00
_cell.angle_beta   90.00
_cell.angle_gamma   90.00
#
_symmetry.space_group_name_H-M   'P 1'
#
loop_
_entity.id
_entity.type
_entity.pdbx_description
1 polymer ?
#
loop_
_entity_poly.entity_id
_entity_poly.type
_entity_poly.pdbx_seq_one_letter_code
_entity_poly.pdbx_strand_id
1 'polypeptide(L)'
;TVGLYYGGMKKDELSISNKCDIIVATYQMASEGYDNPELDTLVLASPKCNIEQAVGRILRKINKNLPVVIDVNDSISIFNNWNKKRLSFYNSKKFNIIYPENKTQSVKECSDLPLDYLFRDTCEI
;
A
#
# COMPACT_ATOMS: atom_id res chain seq x y z
N THR A 1 -0.79 -4.83 18.96
CA THR A 1 -2.09 -4.12 18.86
C THR A 1 -2.37 -3.69 17.45
N VAL A 2 -3.67 -3.59 17.06
CA VAL A 2 -4.11 -3.19 15.72
C VAL A 2 -5.02 -1.98 15.83
N GLY A 3 -4.71 -0.92 15.11
CA GLY A 3 -5.52 0.29 14.98
C GLY A 3 -6.11 0.44 13.58
N LEU A 4 -7.24 1.12 13.49
CA LEU A 4 -7.90 1.45 12.23
C LEU A 4 -7.74 2.94 11.93
N TYR A 5 -7.60 3.28 10.64
CA TYR A 5 -7.42 4.66 10.19
C TYR A 5 -8.18 4.89 8.87
N TYR A 6 -9.44 5.32 8.98
CA TYR A 6 -10.33 5.54 7.84
C TYR A 6 -11.10 6.86 7.95
N GLY A 7 -11.72 7.30 6.86
CA GLY A 7 -12.48 8.54 6.82
C GLY A 7 -13.68 8.54 7.78
N GLY A 8 -13.91 9.68 8.45
CA GLY A 8 -15.02 9.85 9.39
C GLY A 8 -14.71 9.49 10.85
N MET A 9 -13.53 8.98 11.15
CA MET A 9 -13.11 8.75 12.55
C MET A 9 -12.89 10.07 13.30
N LYS A 10 -13.19 10.07 14.60
CA LYS A 10 -12.93 11.21 15.49
C LYS A 10 -11.44 11.31 15.81
N LYS A 11 -11.00 12.52 16.18
CA LYS A 11 -9.59 12.78 16.51
C LYS A 11 -9.05 11.90 17.65
N ASP A 12 -9.88 11.60 18.64
CA ASP A 12 -9.48 10.76 19.77
C ASP A 12 -9.26 9.30 19.33
N GLU A 13 -10.12 8.78 18.46
CA GLU A 13 -10.00 7.43 17.88
C GLU A 13 -8.74 7.30 17.03
N LEU A 14 -8.45 8.33 16.21
CA LEU A 14 -7.22 8.39 15.41
C LEU A 14 -5.97 8.43 16.30
N SER A 15 -6.02 9.17 17.41
CA SER A 15 -4.91 9.25 18.38
C SER A 15 -4.63 7.91 19.07
N ILE A 16 -5.68 7.15 19.37
CA ILE A 16 -5.56 5.80 19.94
C ILE A 16 -4.95 4.84 18.91
N SER A 17 -5.48 4.87 17.68
CA SER A 17 -4.99 4.03 16.57
C SER A 17 -3.51 4.28 16.24
N ASN A 18 -3.05 5.53 16.36
CA ASN A 18 -1.65 5.90 16.12
C ASN A 18 -0.64 5.26 17.09
N LYS A 19 -1.10 4.77 18.24
CA LYS A 19 -0.25 4.11 19.25
C LYS A 19 -0.19 2.59 19.07
N CYS A 20 -0.89 2.05 18.08
CA CYS A 20 -0.91 0.62 17.80
C CYS A 20 0.32 0.18 16.99
N ASP A 21 0.72 -1.08 17.15
CA ASP A 21 1.87 -1.67 16.44
C ASP A 21 1.59 -1.84 14.95
N ILE A 22 0.33 -2.13 14.60
CA ILE A 22 -0.14 -2.30 13.22
C ILE A 22 -1.29 -1.34 12.98
N ILE A 23 -1.25 -0.63 11.87
CA ILE A 23 -2.28 0.32 11.49
C ILE A 23 -2.84 -0.05 10.13
N VAL A 24 -4.14 -0.32 10.08
CA VAL A 24 -4.88 -0.58 8.84
C VAL A 24 -5.55 0.71 8.41
N ALA A 25 -5.09 1.27 7.31
CA ALA A 25 -5.54 2.57 6.81
C ALA A 25 -6.09 2.49 5.38
N THR A 26 -7.06 3.34 5.05
CA THR A 26 -7.40 3.59 3.66
C THR A 26 -6.29 4.41 2.99
N TYR A 27 -6.11 4.25 1.67
CA TYR A 27 -5.09 5.02 0.92
C TYR A 27 -5.26 6.53 1.06
N GLN A 28 -6.49 7.01 1.06
CA GLN A 28 -6.77 8.43 1.23
C GLN A 28 -6.26 8.94 2.57
N MET A 29 -6.60 8.28 3.65
CA MET A 29 -6.17 8.68 4.99
C MET A 29 -4.66 8.55 5.18
N ALA A 30 -4.07 7.49 4.65
CA ALA A 30 -2.62 7.29 4.68
C ALA A 30 -1.87 8.37 3.88
N SER A 31 -2.48 8.92 2.81
CA SER A 31 -1.86 9.95 1.98
C SER A 31 -2.01 11.36 2.53
N GLU A 32 -3.17 11.72 3.10
CA GLU A 32 -3.53 13.12 3.35
C GLU A 32 -3.26 13.61 4.78
N GLY A 33 -3.23 12.79 5.78
CA GLY A 33 -3.20 13.28 7.16
C GLY A 33 -2.43 12.44 8.15
N TYR A 34 -1.89 11.34 7.71
CA TYR A 34 -1.22 10.42 8.59
C TYR A 34 0.25 10.81 8.78
N ASP A 35 0.65 11.09 10.00
CA ASP A 35 2.03 11.40 10.34
C ASP A 35 2.46 10.63 11.59
N ASN A 36 3.01 9.45 11.40
CA ASN A 36 3.63 8.66 12.46
C ASN A 36 5.09 8.36 12.06
N PRO A 37 6.06 9.04 12.66
CA PRO A 37 7.46 8.88 12.29
C PRO A 37 8.07 7.55 12.76
N GLU A 38 7.35 6.75 13.54
CA GLU A 38 7.84 5.47 14.03
C GLU A 38 7.57 4.30 13.08
N LEU A 39 6.80 4.55 12.01
CA LEU A 39 6.56 3.54 10.99
C LEU A 39 7.80 3.26 10.16
N ASP A 40 8.17 2.01 10.09
CA ASP A 40 9.28 1.50 9.27
C ASP A 40 8.83 0.52 8.17
N THR A 41 7.60 0.03 8.26
CA THR A 41 7.07 -0.97 7.32
C THR A 41 5.73 -0.52 6.72
N LEU A 42 5.60 -0.64 5.42
CA LEU A 42 4.38 -0.36 4.67
C LEU A 42 3.96 -1.59 3.87
N VAL A 43 2.71 -2.03 4.07
CA VAL A 43 2.09 -3.09 3.28
C VAL A 43 1.05 -2.48 2.34
N LEU A 44 1.28 -2.58 1.04
CA LEU A 44 0.32 -2.20 0.01
C LEU A 44 -0.55 -3.41 -0.32
N ALA A 45 -1.65 -3.56 0.43
CA ALA A 45 -2.50 -4.75 0.39
C ALA A 45 -3.50 -4.78 -0.78
N SER A 46 -3.69 -3.66 -1.47
CA SER A 46 -4.56 -3.57 -2.64
C SER A 46 -3.92 -2.76 -3.76
N PRO A 47 -4.31 -2.99 -5.02
CA PRO A 47 -3.74 -2.27 -6.15
C PRO A 47 -3.97 -0.75 -6.04
N LYS A 48 -2.92 0.02 -6.23
CA LYS A 48 -2.94 1.48 -6.32
C LYS A 48 -1.89 1.93 -7.34
N CYS A 49 -2.25 2.89 -8.15
CA CYS A 49 -1.36 3.40 -9.20
C CYS A 49 -0.30 4.33 -8.61
N ASN A 50 -0.71 5.32 -7.82
CA ASN A 50 0.18 6.30 -7.21
C ASN A 50 0.41 5.98 -5.73
N ILE A 51 1.64 5.60 -5.40
CA ILE A 51 2.06 5.18 -4.05
C ILE A 51 3.11 6.10 -3.44
N GLU A 52 3.56 7.13 -4.18
CA GLU A 52 4.68 7.97 -3.77
C GLU A 52 4.47 8.61 -2.40
N GLN A 53 3.26 9.12 -2.16
CA GLN A 53 2.94 9.75 -0.87
C GLN A 53 2.94 8.74 0.28
N ALA A 54 2.34 7.57 0.07
CA ALA A 54 2.29 6.54 1.10
C ALA A 54 3.70 6.01 1.43
N VAL A 55 4.52 5.72 0.41
CA VAL A 55 5.91 5.29 0.60
C VAL A 55 6.74 6.39 1.23
N GLY A 56 6.54 7.64 0.81
CA GLY A 56 7.22 8.80 1.39
C GLY A 56 7.01 8.97 2.90
N ARG A 57 5.92 8.43 3.46
CA ARG A 57 5.65 8.50 4.90
C ARG A 57 6.63 7.69 5.74
N ILE A 58 6.96 6.47 5.32
CA ILE A 58 7.90 5.61 6.05
C ILE A 58 9.37 6.02 5.83
N LEU A 59 9.64 6.84 4.80
CA LEU A 59 10.98 7.32 4.47
C LEU A 59 11.36 8.63 5.17
N ARG A 60 10.44 9.27 5.90
CA ARG A 60 10.66 10.61 6.47
C ARG A 60 11.69 10.66 7.58
N LYS A 61 11.86 9.58 8.31
CA LYS A 61 12.82 9.52 9.42
C LYS A 61 13.89 8.47 9.12
N ILE A 62 15.10 8.75 9.51
CA ILE A 62 16.15 7.74 9.57
C ILE A 62 15.82 6.86 10.79
N ASN A 63 15.07 5.81 10.57
CA ASN A 63 14.77 4.82 11.60
C ASN A 63 15.98 3.94 11.87
N LYS A 64 16.03 3.30 13.04
CA LYS A 64 17.06 2.32 13.37
C LYS A 64 17.04 1.14 12.40
N ASN A 65 15.87 0.80 11.87
CA ASN A 65 15.65 -0.24 10.89
C ASN A 65 15.54 0.36 9.49
N LEU A 66 15.97 -0.38 8.49
CA LEU A 66 15.74 -0.01 7.09
C LEU A 66 14.24 -0.08 6.81
N PRO A 67 13.66 0.93 6.15
CA PRO A 67 12.25 0.92 5.79
C PRO A 67 11.96 -0.19 4.77
N VAL A 68 10.86 -0.91 4.99
CA VAL A 68 10.42 -2.03 4.16
C VAL A 68 9.08 -1.71 3.51
N VAL A 69 8.97 -1.92 2.21
CA VAL A 69 7.71 -1.88 1.47
C VAL A 69 7.37 -3.28 0.98
N ILE A 70 6.24 -3.80 1.41
CA ILE A 70 5.66 -5.05 0.93
C ILE A 70 4.56 -4.70 -0.06
N ASP A 71 4.78 -4.99 -1.33
CA ASP A 71 3.86 -4.69 -2.41
C ASP A 71 3.17 -5.96 -2.88
N VAL A 72 1.87 -6.09 -2.57
CA VAL A 72 1.05 -7.22 -3.02
C VAL A 72 0.64 -6.98 -4.46
N ASN A 73 1.10 -7.84 -5.34
CA ASN A 73 0.95 -7.70 -6.78
C ASN A 73 -0.13 -8.64 -7.31
N ASP A 74 -1.18 -8.07 -7.88
CA ASP A 74 -2.23 -8.83 -8.54
C ASP A 74 -1.85 -9.16 -9.99
N SER A 75 -2.10 -10.41 -10.40
CA SER A 75 -1.86 -10.89 -11.76
C SER A 75 -2.94 -10.47 -12.78
N ILE A 76 -3.97 -9.74 -12.35
CA ILE A 76 -5.07 -9.28 -13.21
C ILE A 76 -4.52 -8.24 -14.19
N SER A 77 -4.83 -8.42 -15.47
CA SER A 77 -4.25 -7.64 -16.59
C SER A 77 -4.37 -6.12 -16.45
N ILE A 78 -5.46 -5.63 -15.87
CA ILE A 78 -5.71 -4.20 -15.63
C ILE A 78 -4.67 -3.59 -14.68
N PHE A 79 -4.25 -4.35 -13.67
CA PHE A 79 -3.26 -3.89 -12.69
C PHE A 79 -1.81 -4.00 -13.18
N ASN A 80 -1.57 -4.68 -14.29
CA ASN A 80 -0.21 -4.81 -14.86
C ASN A 80 0.42 -3.45 -15.18
N ASN A 81 -0.36 -2.49 -15.67
CA ASN A 81 0.15 -1.14 -15.95
C ASN A 81 0.47 -0.37 -14.67
N TRP A 82 -0.30 -0.56 -13.62
CA TRP A 82 -0.03 0.03 -12.30
C TRP A 82 1.23 -0.58 -11.68
N ASN A 83 1.40 -1.89 -11.81
CA ASN A 83 2.60 -2.58 -11.37
C ASN A 83 3.86 -2.06 -12.06
N LYS A 84 3.80 -1.83 -13.38
CA LYS A 84 4.90 -1.22 -14.13
C LYS A 84 5.24 0.18 -13.63
N LYS A 85 4.24 1.02 -13.34
CA LYS A 85 4.44 2.36 -12.79
C LYS A 85 5.09 2.30 -11.39
N ARG A 86 4.62 1.39 -10.52
CA ARG A 86 5.22 1.20 -9.19
C ARG A 86 6.67 0.72 -9.28
N LEU A 87 6.96 -0.26 -10.13
CA LEU A 87 8.33 -0.72 -10.38
C LEU A 87 9.25 0.39 -10.90
N SER A 88 8.74 1.22 -11.82
CA SER A 88 9.48 2.39 -12.31
C SER A 88 9.79 3.36 -11.18
N PHE A 89 8.85 3.62 -10.28
CA PHE A 89 9.07 4.45 -9.10
C PHE A 89 10.12 3.84 -8.16
N TYR A 90 10.02 2.56 -7.83
CA TYR A 90 11.02 1.90 -6.96
C TYR A 90 12.42 1.94 -7.56
N ASN A 91 12.56 1.70 -8.86
CA ASN A 91 13.84 1.78 -9.56
C ASN A 91 14.40 3.22 -9.56
N SER A 92 13.55 4.23 -9.79
CA SER A 92 13.97 5.65 -9.78
C SER A 92 14.49 6.09 -8.42
N LYS A 93 13.94 5.53 -7.36
CA LYS A 93 14.35 5.79 -5.97
C LYS A 93 15.44 4.83 -5.47
N LYS A 94 15.94 3.94 -6.32
CA LYS A 94 17.02 2.97 -6.01
C LYS A 94 16.66 2.00 -4.86
N PHE A 95 15.40 1.57 -4.79
CA PHE A 95 15.00 0.53 -3.86
C PHE A 95 15.67 -0.81 -4.21
N ASN A 96 16.06 -1.56 -3.20
CA ASN A 96 16.46 -2.95 -3.39
C ASN A 96 15.18 -3.81 -3.49
N ILE A 97 14.90 -4.34 -4.69
CA ILE A 97 13.68 -5.10 -4.95
C ILE A 97 13.96 -6.59 -4.79
N ILE A 98 13.23 -7.23 -3.90
CA ILE A 98 13.32 -8.66 -3.63
C ILE A 98 12.03 -9.32 -4.10
N TYR A 99 12.13 -10.30 -4.97
CA TYR A 99 10.99 -11.11 -5.40
C TYR A 99 10.93 -12.39 -4.57
N PRO A 100 9.73 -12.81 -4.09
CA PRO A 100 9.60 -14.12 -3.46
C PRO A 100 9.96 -15.21 -4.49
N GLU A 101 10.71 -16.20 -4.08
CA GLU A 101 10.97 -17.37 -4.92
C GLU A 101 9.64 -18.02 -5.29
N ASN A 102 9.38 -18.17 -6.60
CA ASN A 102 8.16 -18.74 -7.12
C ASN A 102 8.03 -20.22 -6.71
N LYS A 103 7.36 -20.47 -5.59
CA LYS A 103 6.69 -21.74 -5.39
C LYS A 103 5.41 -21.66 -6.23
N THR A 104 5.45 -22.26 -7.42
CA THR A 104 4.33 -22.41 -8.34
C THR A 104 3.21 -23.17 -7.64
N GLN A 105 2.31 -22.45 -6.96
CA GLN A 105 0.98 -22.98 -6.68
C GLN A 105 0.06 -22.39 -7.75
N SER A 106 -0.41 -23.26 -8.64
CA SER A 106 -1.44 -22.97 -9.62
C SER A 106 -2.70 -22.49 -8.88
N VAL A 107 -2.92 -21.18 -8.86
CA VAL A 107 -4.20 -20.62 -8.44
C VAL A 107 -5.16 -20.87 -9.59
N LYS A 108 -6.20 -21.68 -9.36
CA LYS A 108 -7.32 -21.84 -10.28
C LYS A 108 -7.93 -20.46 -10.54
N GLU A 109 -8.06 -20.11 -11.82
CA GLU A 109 -8.70 -18.89 -12.28
C GLU A 109 -10.11 -18.77 -11.68
N CYS A 110 -10.35 -17.71 -10.96
CA CYS A 110 -11.68 -17.31 -10.55
C CYS A 110 -12.27 -16.49 -11.70
N SER A 111 -12.95 -17.17 -12.65
CA SER A 111 -13.46 -16.57 -13.89
C SER A 111 -14.85 -15.91 -13.78
N ASP A 112 -15.48 -15.86 -12.60
CA ASP A 112 -16.93 -15.63 -12.50
C ASP A 112 -17.37 -14.43 -11.65
N LEU A 113 -16.56 -13.37 -11.55
CA LEU A 113 -17.04 -12.12 -10.94
C LEU A 113 -17.24 -11.05 -12.03
N PRO A 114 -18.44 -10.44 -12.13
CA PRO A 114 -18.68 -9.37 -13.08
C PRO A 114 -17.82 -8.15 -12.75
N LEU A 115 -17.02 -7.75 -13.71
CA LEU A 115 -15.97 -6.71 -13.64
C LEU A 115 -16.49 -5.28 -13.38
N ASP A 116 -17.80 -5.06 -13.46
CA ASP A 116 -18.38 -3.71 -13.47
C ASP A 116 -18.49 -3.05 -12.08
N TYR A 117 -18.28 -3.80 -11.01
CA TYR A 117 -18.42 -3.28 -9.64
C TYR A 117 -17.12 -2.70 -9.04
N LEU A 118 -15.98 -2.89 -9.67
CA LEU A 118 -14.67 -2.54 -9.08
C LEU A 118 -14.03 -1.25 -9.62
N PHE A 119 -14.69 -0.56 -10.57
CA PHE A 119 -14.01 0.52 -11.31
C PHE A 119 -14.73 1.86 -11.24
N ARG A 120 -14.94 2.40 -10.04
CA ARG A 120 -15.42 3.79 -9.89
C ARG A 120 -14.40 4.79 -9.37
N ASP A 121 -13.15 4.45 -9.30
CA ASP A 121 -12.11 5.47 -9.04
C ASP A 121 -11.15 5.54 -10.21
N THR A 122 -11.50 6.37 -11.16
CA THR A 122 -10.66 6.81 -12.26
C THR A 122 -9.38 7.43 -11.70
N CYS A 123 -8.24 6.87 -12.07
CA CYS A 123 -7.00 7.61 -12.07
C CYS A 123 -7.18 8.74 -13.11
N GLU A 124 -7.67 9.90 -12.71
CA GLU A 124 -7.51 11.09 -13.51
C GLU A 124 -6.02 11.42 -13.57
N ILE A 125 -5.59 11.64 -14.79
CA ILE A 125 -4.23 11.95 -15.24
C ILE A 125 -3.76 13.27 -14.67
#